data_3e13ddc70c443721c9c7c0e45c15aa7c
#
_entry.id   3e13ddc70c443721c9c7c0e45c15aa7c
#
_cell.length_a   1.000
_cell.length_b   1.000
_cell.length_c   1.000
_cell.angle_alpha   90.00
_cell.angle_beta   90.00
_cell.angle_gamma   90.00
#
_symmetry.space_group_name_H-M   'P 1'
#
loop_
_entity.id
_entity.type
_entity.pdbx_description
1 polymer ?
#
loop_
_entity_poly.entity_id
_entity_poly.type
_entity_poly.pdbx_seq_one_letter_code
_entity_poly.pdbx_strand_id
1 'polypeptide(L)'
;MKGLTVSKAVTALMLAGLVLLPLYSHLSGNIFILTLFTRIIILALAAASLNLIMGFGGMMSFGHAAYLGIGGYAVGMLAHEGIGSGFIQFPVALAASAIYALVIGALSLRTRGVYFIMITLAFAQMAYYVASGLARYGGDDGLTVYKRSDFSGLIDLGNRTQFYYLCLACLLGVIFLIWRIVNSRFGLVVQGLRSNEQRMQAIGFPAKRYQLVCFVISGTMCGLAGALLANNTDFVSPAVMYWTRSGDLMVMVILGGMGTLFGPVMGAVVFLLLEELLSQITEYWALIMGPLLLLIVLFGRGGIMGALGRAGRG
;
A
#
# COMPACT_ATOMS: atom_id res chain seq x y z
N MET A 1 8.62 7.54 28.93
CA MET A 1 7.48 6.61 28.98
C MET A 1 6.15 7.25 28.54
N LYS A 2 5.82 8.52 28.87
CA LYS A 2 4.57 9.20 28.49
C LYS A 2 4.34 9.32 26.97
N GLY A 3 5.35 9.58 26.17
CA GLY A 3 5.19 9.71 24.70
C GLY A 3 4.80 8.42 23.97
N LEU A 4 5.20 7.26 24.49
CA LEU A 4 4.76 5.95 23.98
C LEU A 4 3.28 5.70 24.28
N THR A 5 2.75 6.29 25.35
CA THR A 5 1.35 6.15 25.78
C THR A 5 0.42 6.94 24.85
N VAL A 6 0.81 8.18 24.47
CA VAL A 6 0.03 9.04 23.55
C VAL A 6 -0.05 8.43 22.15
N SER A 7 1.08 7.98 21.60
CA SER A 7 1.09 7.31 20.28
C SER A 7 0.22 6.04 20.28
N LYS A 8 0.29 5.22 21.33
CA LYS A 8 -0.56 4.03 21.46
C LYS A 8 -2.04 4.38 21.60
N ALA A 9 -2.37 5.43 22.38
CA ALA A 9 -3.74 5.89 22.55
C ALA A 9 -4.34 6.40 21.22
N VAL A 10 -3.61 7.19 20.46
CA VAL A 10 -4.04 7.68 19.14
C VAL A 10 -4.24 6.52 18.15
N THR A 11 -3.33 5.54 18.14
CA THR A 11 -3.45 4.36 17.31
C THR A 11 -4.67 3.52 17.69
N ALA A 12 -4.92 3.32 18.99
CA ALA A 12 -6.08 2.59 19.47
C ALA A 12 -7.39 3.32 19.14
N LEU A 13 -7.43 4.63 19.28
CA LEU A 13 -8.59 5.46 18.92
C LEU A 13 -8.87 5.40 17.41
N MET A 14 -7.84 5.47 16.58
CA MET A 14 -7.96 5.34 15.13
C MET A 14 -8.51 3.96 14.74
N LEU A 15 -7.96 2.88 15.31
CA LEU A 15 -8.45 1.52 15.07
C LEU A 15 -9.89 1.33 15.54
N ALA A 16 -10.23 1.84 16.71
CA ALA A 16 -11.61 1.82 17.20
C ALA A 16 -12.56 2.59 16.27
N GLY A 17 -12.14 3.76 15.78
CA GLY A 17 -12.88 4.53 14.78
C GLY A 17 -13.10 3.73 13.50
N LEU A 18 -12.07 3.09 12.95
CA LEU A 18 -12.20 2.24 11.76
C LEU A 18 -13.13 1.04 11.99
N VAL A 19 -13.13 0.41 13.15
CA VAL A 19 -14.04 -0.70 13.48
C VAL A 19 -15.50 -0.24 13.61
N LEU A 20 -15.73 0.94 14.19
CA LEU A 20 -17.07 1.47 14.44
C LEU A 20 -17.68 2.19 13.21
N LEU A 21 -16.88 2.49 12.22
CA LEU A 21 -17.29 3.26 11.05
C LEU A 21 -18.44 2.64 10.25
N PRO A 22 -18.51 1.31 10.01
CA PRO A 22 -19.66 0.72 9.35
C PRO A 22 -20.98 0.88 10.12
N LEU A 23 -20.92 0.89 11.45
CA LEU A 23 -22.07 1.16 12.30
C LEU A 23 -22.57 2.60 12.10
N TYR A 24 -21.65 3.57 12.09
CA TYR A 24 -21.97 4.96 11.81
C TYR A 24 -22.55 5.14 10.40
N SER A 25 -21.96 4.50 9.38
CA SER A 25 -22.46 4.54 7.99
C SER A 25 -23.88 3.95 7.89
N HIS A 26 -24.17 2.89 8.61
CA HIS A 26 -25.49 2.27 8.64
C HIS A 26 -26.53 3.19 9.31
N LEU A 27 -26.16 3.85 10.41
CA LEU A 27 -27.05 4.79 11.11
C LEU A 27 -27.30 6.06 10.33
N SER A 28 -26.28 6.59 9.62
CA SER A 28 -26.38 7.81 8.81
C SER A 28 -26.97 7.58 7.42
N GLY A 29 -27.14 6.32 6.98
CA GLY A 29 -27.60 5.96 5.64
C GLY A 29 -26.63 6.35 4.50
N ASN A 30 -25.41 6.80 4.82
CA ASN A 30 -24.47 7.34 3.86
C ASN A 30 -23.47 6.27 3.39
N ILE A 31 -23.78 5.66 2.23
CA ILE A 31 -22.96 4.60 1.61
C ILE A 31 -21.61 5.13 1.12
N PHE A 32 -21.52 6.42 0.76
CA PHE A 32 -20.28 7.04 0.28
C PHE A 32 -19.15 6.95 1.31
N ILE A 33 -19.45 7.21 2.58
CA ILE A 33 -18.48 7.14 3.67
C ILE A 33 -17.84 5.75 3.74
N LEU A 34 -18.66 4.70 3.66
CA LEU A 34 -18.17 3.32 3.72
C LEU A 34 -17.24 2.99 2.54
N THR A 35 -17.58 3.42 1.33
CA THR A 35 -16.76 3.20 0.12
C THR A 35 -15.44 3.97 0.20
N LEU A 36 -15.49 5.23 0.67
CA LEU A 36 -14.29 6.07 0.86
C LEU A 36 -13.32 5.43 1.86
N PHE A 37 -13.82 5.03 3.02
CA PHE A 37 -12.96 4.43 4.04
C PHE A 37 -12.46 3.03 3.64
N THR A 38 -13.22 2.27 2.85
CA THR A 38 -12.71 1.03 2.24
C THR A 38 -11.51 1.32 1.33
N ARG A 39 -11.60 2.36 0.48
CA ARG A 39 -10.48 2.82 -0.36
C ARG A 39 -9.29 3.24 0.50
N ILE A 40 -9.52 3.98 1.59
CA ILE A 40 -8.47 4.39 2.53
C ILE A 40 -7.76 3.17 3.13
N ILE A 41 -8.48 2.16 3.59
CA ILE A 41 -7.93 0.93 4.16
C ILE A 41 -7.06 0.18 3.14
N ILE A 42 -7.54 0.06 1.89
CA ILE A 42 -6.81 -0.61 0.81
C ILE A 42 -5.51 0.12 0.49
N LEU A 43 -5.54 1.45 0.33
CA LEU A 43 -4.35 2.25 0.06
C LEU A 43 -3.41 2.33 1.28
N ALA A 44 -3.95 2.29 2.50
CA ALA A 44 -3.17 2.14 3.72
C ALA A 44 -2.39 0.81 3.75
N LEU A 45 -3.00 -0.29 3.26
CA LEU A 45 -2.33 -1.58 3.10
C LEU A 45 -1.19 -1.48 2.08
N ALA A 46 -1.41 -0.84 0.92
CA ALA A 46 -0.37 -0.61 -0.08
C ALA A 46 0.76 0.28 0.48
N ALA A 47 0.43 1.35 1.21
CA ALA A 47 1.41 2.21 1.86
C ALA A 47 2.19 1.46 2.97
N ALA A 48 1.53 0.60 3.75
CA ALA A 48 2.19 -0.24 4.75
C ALA A 48 3.17 -1.23 4.11
N SER A 49 2.82 -1.81 2.95
CA SER A 49 3.71 -2.69 2.19
C SER A 49 4.96 -1.94 1.71
N LEU A 50 4.79 -0.71 1.17
CA LEU A 50 5.91 0.15 0.77
C LEU A 50 6.78 0.54 1.97
N ASN A 51 6.19 0.82 3.13
CA ASN A 51 6.93 1.16 4.34
C ASN A 51 7.86 0.04 4.81
N LEU A 52 7.54 -1.23 4.52
CA LEU A 52 8.43 -2.34 4.84
C LEU A 52 9.79 -2.19 4.15
N ILE A 53 9.83 -1.84 2.86
CA ILE A 53 11.09 -1.66 2.13
C ILE A 53 11.67 -0.25 2.28
N MET A 54 10.85 0.79 2.27
CA MET A 54 11.29 2.18 2.36
C MET A 54 11.61 2.57 3.80
N GLY A 55 10.70 2.28 4.73
CA GLY A 55 10.79 2.68 6.13
C GLY A 55 11.76 1.82 6.92
N PHE A 56 11.67 0.49 6.82
CA PHE A 56 12.52 -0.42 7.56
C PHE A 56 13.75 -0.86 6.76
N GLY A 57 13.63 -1.05 5.44
CA GLY A 57 14.71 -1.51 4.57
C GLY A 57 15.59 -0.41 3.98
N GLY A 58 15.15 0.85 3.97
CA GLY A 58 15.89 1.99 3.40
C GLY A 58 15.94 2.00 1.87
N MET A 59 15.09 1.20 1.19
CA MET A 59 15.02 1.08 -0.27
C MET A 59 13.85 1.89 -0.80
N MET A 60 14.12 3.05 -1.42
CA MET A 60 13.09 3.89 -2.04
C MET A 60 12.75 3.33 -3.42
N SER A 61 11.49 2.91 -3.65
CA SER A 61 11.04 2.32 -4.90
C SER A 61 9.83 3.05 -5.47
N PHE A 62 9.92 3.51 -6.72
CA PHE A 62 8.80 4.04 -7.50
C PHE A 62 8.04 2.94 -8.29
N GLY A 63 8.32 1.68 -8.01
CA GLY A 63 7.70 0.54 -8.67
C GLY A 63 6.43 0.00 -8.01
N HIS A 64 6.01 0.54 -6.85
CA HIS A 64 4.94 -0.06 -6.05
C HIS A 64 3.57 -0.01 -6.70
N ALA A 65 3.27 1.04 -7.48
CA ALA A 65 2.05 1.12 -8.25
C ALA A 65 1.88 -0.04 -9.25
N ALA A 66 2.99 -0.56 -9.81
CA ALA A 66 2.92 -1.72 -10.70
C ALA A 66 2.37 -2.97 -10.00
N TYR A 67 2.77 -3.23 -8.75
CA TYR A 67 2.24 -4.38 -7.99
C TYR A 67 0.76 -4.21 -7.68
N LEU A 68 0.34 -2.97 -7.36
CA LEU A 68 -1.08 -2.66 -7.15
C LEU A 68 -1.89 -2.97 -8.42
N GLY A 69 -1.41 -2.53 -9.58
CA GLY A 69 -2.05 -2.81 -10.84
C GLY A 69 -2.02 -4.28 -11.23
N ILE A 70 -0.88 -4.98 -11.10
CA ILE A 70 -0.77 -6.42 -11.41
C ILE A 70 -1.74 -7.24 -10.56
N GLY A 71 -1.85 -6.93 -9.25
CA GLY A 71 -2.83 -7.57 -8.39
C GLY A 71 -4.27 -7.34 -8.85
N GLY A 72 -4.61 -6.10 -9.23
CA GLY A 72 -5.91 -5.76 -9.77
C GLY A 72 -6.21 -6.43 -11.11
N TYR A 73 -5.27 -6.38 -12.07
CA TYR A 73 -5.41 -7.03 -13.38
C TYR A 73 -5.53 -8.55 -13.27
N ALA A 74 -4.81 -9.19 -12.34
CA ALA A 74 -4.95 -10.63 -12.12
C ALA A 74 -6.39 -11.02 -11.75
N VAL A 75 -7.05 -10.24 -10.88
CA VAL A 75 -8.47 -10.42 -10.54
C VAL A 75 -9.35 -10.10 -11.74
N GLY A 76 -9.14 -8.95 -12.41
CA GLY A 76 -9.94 -8.52 -13.53
C GLY A 76 -9.90 -9.49 -14.71
N MET A 77 -8.71 -9.97 -15.10
CA MET A 77 -8.54 -10.93 -16.18
C MET A 77 -9.25 -12.26 -15.89
N LEU A 78 -9.07 -12.80 -14.67
CA LEU A 78 -9.74 -14.04 -14.27
C LEU A 78 -11.27 -13.88 -14.23
N ALA A 79 -11.77 -12.75 -13.76
CA ALA A 79 -13.19 -12.45 -13.78
C ALA A 79 -13.74 -12.35 -15.21
N HIS A 80 -12.98 -11.74 -16.15
CA HIS A 80 -13.32 -11.66 -17.57
C HIS A 80 -13.39 -13.05 -18.24
N GLU A 81 -12.49 -13.97 -17.88
CA GLU A 81 -12.51 -15.37 -18.37
C GLU A 81 -13.56 -16.25 -17.66
N GLY A 82 -14.42 -15.66 -16.83
CA GLY A 82 -15.50 -16.37 -16.13
C GLY A 82 -15.11 -17.05 -14.83
N ILE A 83 -13.86 -16.93 -14.38
CA ILE A 83 -13.38 -17.49 -13.12
C ILE A 83 -13.65 -16.49 -11.99
N GLY A 84 -14.84 -16.55 -11.39
CA GLY A 84 -15.26 -15.65 -10.31
C GLY A 84 -14.85 -16.08 -8.91
N SER A 85 -14.19 -17.25 -8.74
CA SER A 85 -13.80 -17.74 -7.41
C SER A 85 -12.68 -16.92 -6.79
N GLY A 86 -12.95 -16.29 -5.64
CA GLY A 86 -11.96 -15.55 -4.86
C GLY A 86 -10.81 -16.41 -4.37
N PHE A 87 -11.06 -17.70 -4.09
CA PHE A 87 -10.01 -18.67 -3.72
C PHE A 87 -8.99 -18.92 -4.83
N ILE A 88 -9.31 -18.63 -6.09
CA ILE A 88 -8.37 -18.72 -7.21
C ILE A 88 -7.79 -17.34 -7.52
N GLN A 89 -8.61 -16.30 -7.56
CA GLN A 89 -8.22 -14.95 -7.96
C GLN A 89 -7.16 -14.36 -7.02
N PHE A 90 -7.35 -14.46 -5.70
CA PHE A 90 -6.41 -13.87 -4.73
C PHE A 90 -5.04 -14.58 -4.73
N PRO A 91 -4.93 -15.92 -4.67
CA PRO A 91 -3.63 -16.58 -4.80
C PRO A 91 -2.92 -16.29 -6.12
N VAL A 92 -3.65 -16.21 -7.24
CA VAL A 92 -3.06 -15.84 -8.55
C VAL A 92 -2.55 -14.40 -8.53
N ALA A 93 -3.29 -13.46 -7.96
CA ALA A 93 -2.86 -12.07 -7.81
C ALA A 93 -1.59 -11.95 -6.95
N LEU A 94 -1.54 -12.68 -5.83
CA LEU A 94 -0.37 -12.74 -4.96
C LEU A 94 0.84 -13.36 -5.68
N ALA A 95 0.64 -14.48 -6.39
CA ALA A 95 1.70 -15.16 -7.12
C ALA A 95 2.24 -14.30 -8.27
N ALA A 96 1.37 -13.66 -9.07
CA ALA A 96 1.76 -12.77 -10.15
C ALA A 96 2.58 -11.57 -9.62
N SER A 97 2.13 -10.94 -8.55
CA SER A 97 2.85 -9.84 -7.90
C SER A 97 4.18 -10.30 -7.29
N ALA A 98 4.23 -11.49 -6.69
CA ALA A 98 5.47 -12.06 -6.14
C ALA A 98 6.50 -12.37 -7.24
N ILE A 99 6.07 -12.97 -8.35
CA ILE A 99 6.95 -13.28 -9.49
C ILE A 99 7.49 -11.99 -10.11
N TYR A 100 6.62 -11.01 -10.32
CA TYR A 100 7.03 -9.71 -10.86
C TYR A 100 8.01 -9.00 -9.91
N ALA A 101 7.75 -9.01 -8.60
CA ALA A 101 8.64 -8.46 -7.59
C ALA A 101 9.99 -9.20 -7.53
N LEU A 102 10.00 -10.52 -7.73
CA LEU A 102 11.22 -11.32 -7.77
C LEU A 102 12.09 -10.92 -8.97
N VAL A 103 11.51 -10.83 -10.17
CA VAL A 103 12.22 -10.47 -11.40
C VAL A 103 12.79 -9.07 -11.29
N ILE A 104 11.95 -8.09 -10.93
CA ILE A 104 12.39 -6.68 -10.82
C ILE A 104 13.36 -6.50 -9.67
N GLY A 105 13.10 -7.10 -8.52
CA GLY A 105 14.00 -7.02 -7.37
C GLY A 105 15.38 -7.60 -7.69
N ALA A 106 15.45 -8.76 -8.37
CA ALA A 106 16.72 -9.38 -8.76
C ALA A 106 17.54 -8.50 -9.73
N LEU A 107 16.88 -7.74 -10.59
CA LEU A 107 17.53 -6.80 -11.53
C LEU A 107 17.88 -5.49 -10.84
N SER A 108 16.92 -4.88 -10.14
CA SER A 108 17.06 -3.53 -9.56
C SER A 108 18.03 -3.49 -8.39
N LEU A 109 18.11 -4.54 -7.56
CA LEU A 109 19.02 -4.61 -6.41
C LEU A 109 20.49 -4.78 -6.78
N ARG A 110 20.82 -4.82 -8.07
CA ARG A 110 22.19 -4.70 -8.57
C ARG A 110 22.69 -3.26 -8.51
N THR A 111 21.77 -2.30 -8.41
CA THR A 111 22.02 -0.86 -8.35
C THR A 111 21.66 -0.29 -6.97
N ARG A 112 22.08 0.94 -6.68
CA ARG A 112 21.87 1.58 -5.38
C ARG A 112 21.46 3.05 -5.56
N GLY A 113 20.81 3.60 -4.53
CA GLY A 113 20.45 5.03 -4.49
C GLY A 113 19.52 5.43 -5.62
N VAL A 114 19.85 6.51 -6.32
CA VAL A 114 19.01 7.07 -7.39
C VAL A 114 18.83 6.09 -8.56
N TYR A 115 19.86 5.31 -8.91
CA TYR A 115 19.75 4.31 -9.97
C TYR A 115 18.71 3.22 -9.67
N PHE A 116 18.59 2.81 -8.42
CA PHE A 116 17.56 1.87 -7.99
C PHE A 116 16.15 2.46 -8.17
N ILE A 117 15.98 3.74 -7.79
CA ILE A 117 14.72 4.46 -7.96
C ILE A 117 14.32 4.52 -9.43
N MET A 118 15.27 4.92 -10.31
CA MET A 118 15.02 5.03 -11.75
C MET A 118 14.68 3.70 -12.42
N ILE A 119 15.37 2.62 -12.04
CA ILE A 119 15.10 1.28 -12.58
C ILE A 119 13.72 0.79 -12.16
N THR A 120 13.36 0.95 -10.89
CA THR A 120 12.02 0.54 -10.43
C THR A 120 10.91 1.35 -11.07
N LEU A 121 11.14 2.65 -11.33
CA LEU A 121 10.23 3.51 -12.08
C LEU A 121 10.10 3.03 -13.54
N ALA A 122 11.21 2.72 -14.22
CA ALA A 122 11.19 2.24 -15.60
C ALA A 122 10.39 0.94 -15.71
N PHE A 123 10.58 -0.02 -14.81
CA PHE A 123 9.78 -1.25 -14.78
C PHE A 123 8.30 -1.00 -14.50
N ALA A 124 7.96 -0.03 -13.64
CA ALA A 124 6.56 0.34 -13.43
C ALA A 124 5.92 0.90 -14.72
N GLN A 125 6.65 1.74 -15.45
CA GLN A 125 6.18 2.24 -16.75
C GLN A 125 6.08 1.13 -17.80
N MET A 126 7.01 0.17 -17.81
CA MET A 126 6.88 -1.01 -18.68
C MET A 126 5.61 -1.80 -18.37
N ALA A 127 5.28 -2.03 -17.07
CA ALA A 127 4.04 -2.70 -16.68
C ALA A 127 2.81 -1.91 -17.14
N TYR A 128 2.83 -0.58 -17.00
CA TYR A 128 1.77 0.31 -17.47
C TYR A 128 1.56 0.13 -19.00
N TYR A 129 2.61 0.24 -19.81
CA TYR A 129 2.47 0.10 -21.26
C TYR A 129 2.10 -1.31 -21.71
N VAL A 130 2.53 -2.34 -20.99
CA VAL A 130 2.08 -3.72 -21.24
C VAL A 130 0.59 -3.84 -20.99
N ALA A 131 0.10 -3.30 -19.86
CA ALA A 131 -1.33 -3.33 -19.53
C ALA A 131 -2.16 -2.55 -20.56
N SER A 132 -1.72 -1.34 -20.95
CA SER A 132 -2.36 -0.52 -21.98
C SER A 132 -2.38 -1.18 -23.37
N GLY A 133 -1.39 -2.01 -23.68
CA GLY A 133 -1.31 -2.75 -24.94
C GLY A 133 -2.23 -3.98 -25.00
N LEU A 134 -2.82 -4.41 -23.90
CA LEU A 134 -3.69 -5.59 -23.81
C LEU A 134 -5.14 -5.27 -24.26
N ALA A 135 -5.36 -5.06 -25.57
CA ALA A 135 -6.67 -4.71 -26.14
C ALA A 135 -7.78 -5.68 -25.73
N ARG A 136 -7.49 -7.00 -25.58
CA ARG A 136 -8.44 -8.01 -25.14
C ARG A 136 -9.01 -7.72 -23.73
N TYR A 137 -8.25 -7.06 -22.88
CA TYR A 137 -8.60 -6.72 -21.51
C TYR A 137 -8.82 -5.22 -21.29
N GLY A 138 -9.37 -4.56 -22.32
CA GLY A 138 -9.79 -3.17 -22.25
C GLY A 138 -8.72 -2.13 -22.63
N GLY A 139 -7.46 -2.54 -22.85
CA GLY A 139 -6.40 -1.62 -23.28
C GLY A 139 -6.25 -0.40 -22.37
N ASP A 140 -6.18 0.79 -22.95
CA ASP A 140 -6.09 2.07 -22.21
C ASP A 140 -7.36 2.41 -21.44
N ASP A 141 -8.54 1.98 -21.90
CA ASP A 141 -9.83 2.26 -21.25
C ASP A 141 -10.00 1.48 -19.95
N GLY A 142 -9.26 0.39 -19.78
CA GLY A 142 -9.34 -0.48 -18.61
C GLY A 142 -10.43 -1.54 -18.70
N LEU A 143 -10.50 -2.39 -17.68
CA LEU A 143 -11.35 -3.58 -17.62
C LEU A 143 -12.41 -3.45 -16.53
N THR A 144 -13.69 -3.57 -16.90
CA THR A 144 -14.79 -3.61 -15.94
C THR A 144 -14.93 -5.02 -15.35
N VAL A 145 -14.99 -5.11 -14.04
CA VAL A 145 -15.20 -6.37 -13.30
C VAL A 145 -16.70 -6.52 -13.02
N TYR A 146 -17.41 -7.26 -13.86
CA TYR A 146 -18.87 -7.42 -13.75
C TYR A 146 -19.32 -8.21 -12.53
N LYS A 147 -18.46 -9.09 -11.99
CA LYS A 147 -18.74 -9.87 -10.78
C LYS A 147 -17.57 -9.77 -9.84
N ARG A 148 -17.83 -9.38 -8.60
CA ARG A 148 -16.86 -9.45 -7.52
C ARG A 148 -16.45 -10.89 -7.25
N SER A 149 -15.26 -11.05 -6.65
CA SER A 149 -14.76 -12.37 -6.28
C SER A 149 -15.73 -13.08 -5.34
N ASP A 150 -16.11 -14.33 -5.68
CA ASP A 150 -16.99 -15.16 -4.86
C ASP A 150 -16.17 -16.11 -3.97
N PHE A 151 -16.48 -16.12 -2.67
CA PHE A 151 -15.86 -17.02 -1.70
C PHE A 151 -16.81 -18.16 -1.29
N SER A 152 -17.62 -18.66 -2.24
CA SER A 152 -18.52 -19.83 -2.05
C SER A 152 -19.44 -19.70 -0.84
N GLY A 153 -19.99 -18.50 -0.62
CA GLY A 153 -20.97 -18.24 0.45
C GLY A 153 -20.37 -17.96 1.84
N LEU A 154 -19.03 -18.07 2.02
CA LEU A 154 -18.39 -17.72 3.29
C LEU A 154 -18.38 -16.21 3.53
N ILE A 155 -18.12 -15.43 2.48
CA ILE A 155 -18.06 -13.96 2.52
C ILE A 155 -18.73 -13.46 1.23
N ASP A 156 -19.76 -12.65 1.38
CA ASP A 156 -20.40 -11.97 0.26
C ASP A 156 -19.77 -10.61 0.03
N LEU A 157 -18.93 -10.50 -1.01
CA LEU A 157 -18.31 -9.22 -1.40
C LEU A 157 -19.33 -8.24 -2.02
N GLY A 158 -20.54 -8.69 -2.37
CA GLY A 158 -21.64 -7.81 -2.74
C GLY A 158 -22.12 -6.96 -1.58
N ASN A 159 -22.04 -7.49 -0.36
CA ASN A 159 -22.33 -6.73 0.86
C ASN A 159 -21.14 -5.84 1.23
N ARG A 160 -21.30 -4.52 1.06
CA ARG A 160 -20.24 -3.50 1.31
C ARG A 160 -19.70 -3.55 2.72
N THR A 161 -20.52 -3.86 3.71
CA THR A 161 -20.09 -3.96 5.12
C THR A 161 -19.17 -5.17 5.33
N GLN A 162 -19.51 -6.33 4.75
CA GLN A 162 -18.66 -7.52 4.84
C GLN A 162 -17.34 -7.29 4.10
N PHE A 163 -17.39 -6.67 2.93
CA PHE A 163 -16.19 -6.31 2.17
C PHE A 163 -15.27 -5.35 2.95
N TYR A 164 -15.85 -4.34 3.62
CA TYR A 164 -15.11 -3.42 4.47
C TYR A 164 -14.35 -4.16 5.58
N TYR A 165 -15.03 -5.06 6.31
CA TYR A 165 -14.38 -5.83 7.37
C TYR A 165 -13.34 -6.80 6.83
N LEU A 166 -13.51 -7.36 5.63
CA LEU A 166 -12.48 -8.15 4.96
C LEU A 166 -11.23 -7.30 4.68
N CYS A 167 -11.39 -6.10 4.11
CA CYS A 167 -10.28 -5.18 3.86
C CYS A 167 -9.57 -4.79 5.16
N LEU A 168 -10.33 -4.52 6.24
CA LEU A 168 -9.79 -4.21 7.55
C LEU A 168 -9.02 -5.40 8.13
N ALA A 169 -9.55 -6.61 8.02
CA ALA A 169 -8.85 -7.84 8.45
C ALA A 169 -7.55 -8.06 7.65
N CYS A 170 -7.55 -7.83 6.34
CA CYS A 170 -6.36 -7.89 5.50
C CYS A 170 -5.31 -6.85 5.94
N LEU A 171 -5.73 -5.60 6.19
CA LEU A 171 -4.83 -4.54 6.69
C LEU A 171 -4.20 -4.94 8.02
N LEU A 172 -4.99 -5.38 8.98
CA LEU A 172 -4.49 -5.82 10.29
C LEU A 172 -3.57 -7.03 10.17
N GLY A 173 -3.91 -7.99 9.30
CA GLY A 173 -3.06 -9.15 8.99
C GLY A 173 -1.71 -8.74 8.41
N VAL A 174 -1.69 -7.79 7.48
CA VAL A 174 -0.45 -7.26 6.89
C VAL A 174 0.36 -6.50 7.93
N ILE A 175 -0.27 -5.65 8.76
CA ILE A 175 0.43 -4.95 9.85
C ILE A 175 1.03 -5.94 10.85
N PHE A 176 0.29 -6.98 11.22
CA PHE A 176 0.78 -8.05 12.09
C PHE A 176 1.96 -8.79 11.47
N LEU A 177 1.88 -9.11 10.17
CA LEU A 177 2.96 -9.76 9.44
C LEU A 177 4.21 -8.87 9.37
N ILE A 178 4.06 -7.57 9.07
CA ILE A 178 5.15 -6.58 9.10
C ILE A 178 5.77 -6.51 10.50
N TRP A 179 4.94 -6.42 11.55
CA TRP A 179 5.42 -6.41 12.93
C TRP A 179 6.24 -7.67 13.25
N ARG A 180 5.76 -8.83 12.81
CA ARG A 180 6.45 -10.11 13.03
C ARG A 180 7.77 -10.18 12.29
N ILE A 181 7.81 -9.70 11.02
CA ILE A 181 9.01 -9.65 10.19
C ILE A 181 10.03 -8.70 10.80
N VAL A 182 9.64 -7.47 11.12
CA VAL A 182 10.52 -6.41 11.61
C VAL A 182 11.18 -6.79 12.95
N ASN A 183 10.48 -7.50 13.83
CA ASN A 183 10.98 -7.98 15.11
C ASN A 183 11.68 -9.35 15.04
N SER A 184 11.75 -9.98 13.88
CA SER A 184 12.48 -11.24 13.65
C SER A 184 13.98 -11.02 13.42
N ARG A 185 14.77 -12.12 13.47
CA ARG A 185 16.19 -12.09 13.08
C ARG A 185 16.39 -11.54 11.65
N PHE A 186 15.48 -11.89 10.75
CA PHE A 186 15.46 -11.36 9.38
C PHE A 186 15.30 -9.84 9.37
N GLY A 187 14.33 -9.30 10.11
CA GLY A 187 14.07 -7.87 10.19
C GLY A 187 15.21 -7.07 10.81
N LEU A 188 15.89 -7.64 11.81
CA LEU A 188 17.10 -7.01 12.38
C LEU A 188 18.21 -6.89 11.35
N VAL A 189 18.42 -7.89 10.50
CA VAL A 189 19.40 -7.83 9.40
C VAL A 189 19.00 -6.75 8.38
N VAL A 190 17.73 -6.69 7.98
CA VAL A 190 17.22 -5.68 7.04
C VAL A 190 17.43 -4.26 7.57
N GLN A 191 17.13 -4.02 8.85
CA GLN A 191 17.37 -2.73 9.50
C GLN A 191 18.87 -2.42 9.64
N GLY A 192 19.70 -3.42 9.91
CA GLY A 192 21.16 -3.30 9.92
C GLY A 192 21.71 -2.88 8.55
N LEU A 193 21.19 -3.49 7.46
CA LEU A 193 21.54 -3.13 6.08
C LEU A 193 21.15 -1.69 5.73
N ARG A 194 19.99 -1.21 6.22
CA ARG A 194 19.60 0.21 6.09
C ARG A 194 20.61 1.14 6.77
N SER A 195 21.11 0.76 7.94
CA SER A 195 22.06 1.57 8.72
C SER A 195 23.43 1.64 8.06
N ASN A 196 24.02 0.49 7.72
CA ASN A 196 25.32 0.41 7.04
C ASN A 196 25.46 -0.95 6.33
N GLU A 197 25.27 -0.95 5.01
CA GLU A 197 25.34 -2.16 4.21
C GLU A 197 26.74 -2.79 4.17
N GLN A 198 27.80 -1.95 4.08
CA GLN A 198 29.19 -2.44 4.02
C GLN A 198 29.58 -3.17 5.32
N ARG A 199 29.16 -2.63 6.48
CA ARG A 199 29.40 -3.26 7.78
C ARG A 199 28.70 -4.61 7.88
N MET A 200 27.44 -4.70 7.41
CA MET A 200 26.69 -5.97 7.44
C MET A 200 27.31 -7.01 6.52
N GLN A 201 27.82 -6.61 5.35
CA GLN A 201 28.55 -7.50 4.45
C GLN A 201 29.88 -7.97 5.06
N ALA A 202 30.62 -7.08 5.75
CA ALA A 202 31.86 -7.44 6.43
C ALA A 202 31.65 -8.48 7.54
N ILE A 203 30.49 -8.49 8.19
CA ILE A 203 30.10 -9.49 9.21
C ILE A 203 29.61 -10.81 8.55
N GLY A 204 29.50 -10.86 7.20
CA GLY A 204 29.16 -12.07 6.44
C GLY A 204 27.69 -12.18 6.02
N PHE A 205 26.85 -11.17 6.22
CA PHE A 205 25.45 -11.23 5.77
C PHE A 205 25.31 -10.94 4.26
N PRO A 206 24.65 -11.81 3.47
CA PRO A 206 24.42 -11.62 2.04
C PRO A 206 23.32 -10.58 1.79
N ALA A 207 23.68 -9.28 1.78
CA ALA A 207 22.79 -8.13 1.71
C ALA A 207 21.70 -8.28 0.64
N LYS A 208 22.08 -8.62 -0.62
CA LYS A 208 21.16 -8.72 -1.75
C LYS A 208 20.04 -9.74 -1.53
N ARG A 209 20.33 -10.87 -0.86
CA ARG A 209 19.31 -11.90 -0.60
C ARG A 209 18.27 -11.41 0.39
N TYR A 210 18.68 -10.75 1.47
CA TYR A 210 17.76 -10.18 2.46
C TYR A 210 16.91 -9.04 1.87
N GLN A 211 17.53 -8.16 1.09
CA GLN A 211 16.84 -7.08 0.39
C GLN A 211 15.83 -7.62 -0.62
N LEU A 212 16.20 -8.66 -1.40
CA LEU A 212 15.31 -9.28 -2.39
C LEU A 212 14.08 -9.91 -1.73
N VAL A 213 14.28 -10.71 -0.68
CA VAL A 213 13.16 -11.33 0.04
C VAL A 213 12.23 -10.26 0.63
N CYS A 214 12.79 -9.21 1.24
CA CYS A 214 12.01 -8.09 1.76
C CYS A 214 11.20 -7.40 0.65
N PHE A 215 11.80 -7.21 -0.52
CA PHE A 215 11.20 -6.58 -1.69
C PHE A 215 10.05 -7.42 -2.26
N VAL A 216 10.23 -8.75 -2.37
CA VAL A 216 9.19 -9.69 -2.83
C VAL A 216 8.00 -9.71 -1.86
N ILE A 217 8.26 -9.79 -0.56
CA ILE A 217 7.19 -9.75 0.45
C ILE A 217 6.40 -8.45 0.34
N SER A 218 7.08 -7.31 0.22
CA SER A 218 6.43 -6.00 0.04
C SER A 218 5.59 -5.94 -1.24
N GLY A 219 6.14 -6.36 -2.39
CA GLY A 219 5.40 -6.39 -3.66
C GLY A 219 4.17 -7.31 -3.61
N THR A 220 4.29 -8.46 -2.95
CA THR A 220 3.17 -9.40 -2.78
C THR A 220 2.05 -8.79 -1.92
N MET A 221 2.39 -8.11 -0.81
CA MET A 221 1.41 -7.40 0.00
C MET A 221 0.73 -6.26 -0.77
N CYS A 222 1.49 -5.54 -1.60
CA CYS A 222 0.94 -4.49 -2.46
C CYS A 222 0.00 -5.07 -3.53
N GLY A 223 0.32 -6.26 -4.08
CA GLY A 223 -0.57 -7.00 -4.99
C GLY A 223 -1.89 -7.41 -4.35
N LEU A 224 -1.88 -7.77 -3.05
CA LEU A 224 -3.10 -7.99 -2.28
C LEU A 224 -3.98 -6.72 -2.24
N ALA A 225 -3.36 -5.56 -1.99
CA ALA A 225 -4.08 -4.29 -2.03
C ALA A 225 -4.70 -4.04 -3.42
N GLY A 226 -3.99 -4.38 -4.50
CA GLY A 226 -4.50 -4.29 -5.87
C GLY A 226 -5.71 -5.17 -6.13
N ALA A 227 -5.68 -6.42 -5.68
CA ALA A 227 -6.80 -7.36 -5.78
C ALA A 227 -8.04 -6.86 -5.02
N LEU A 228 -7.85 -6.30 -3.83
CA LEU A 228 -8.93 -5.67 -3.06
C LEU A 228 -9.44 -4.39 -3.74
N LEU A 229 -8.56 -3.58 -4.34
CA LEU A 229 -8.93 -2.36 -5.04
C LEU A 229 -9.82 -2.65 -6.25
N ALA A 230 -9.48 -3.67 -7.04
CA ALA A 230 -10.29 -4.12 -8.19
C ALA A 230 -11.73 -4.51 -7.77
N ASN A 231 -11.86 -5.20 -6.64
CA ASN A 231 -13.16 -5.55 -6.08
C ASN A 231 -13.90 -4.36 -5.44
N ASN A 232 -13.19 -3.30 -5.03
CA ASN A 232 -13.82 -2.09 -4.47
C ASN A 232 -14.40 -1.18 -5.54
N THR A 233 -13.68 -1.03 -6.66
CA THR A 233 -14.02 -0.11 -7.75
C THR A 233 -14.85 -0.78 -8.83
N ASP A 234 -14.95 -2.13 -8.83
CA ASP A 234 -15.52 -2.94 -9.90
C ASP A 234 -14.88 -2.63 -11.28
N PHE A 235 -13.64 -2.10 -11.24
CA PHE A 235 -12.93 -1.61 -12.42
C PHE A 235 -11.41 -1.64 -12.20
N VAL A 236 -10.66 -1.99 -13.24
CA VAL A 236 -9.20 -1.96 -13.25
C VAL A 236 -8.70 -1.19 -14.46
N SER A 237 -7.90 -0.16 -14.24
CA SER A 237 -7.31 0.67 -15.30
C SER A 237 -5.78 0.62 -15.24
N PRO A 238 -5.08 0.73 -16.38
CA PRO A 238 -3.63 0.90 -16.40
C PRO A 238 -3.16 2.11 -15.58
N ALA A 239 -3.98 3.16 -15.47
CA ALA A 239 -3.67 4.36 -14.71
C ALA A 239 -3.30 4.10 -13.23
N VAL A 240 -3.73 2.96 -12.67
CA VAL A 240 -3.33 2.54 -11.30
C VAL A 240 -1.84 2.20 -11.24
N MET A 241 -1.21 1.79 -12.37
CA MET A 241 0.22 1.45 -12.45
C MET A 241 1.11 2.67 -12.70
N TYR A 242 0.52 3.84 -12.99
CA TYR A 242 1.28 5.03 -13.34
C TYR A 242 2.18 5.48 -12.18
N TRP A 243 3.36 5.98 -12.48
CA TRP A 243 4.39 6.33 -11.48
C TRP A 243 3.93 7.34 -10.42
N THR A 244 2.98 8.22 -10.76
CA THR A 244 2.40 9.17 -9.79
C THR A 244 1.75 8.46 -8.62
N ARG A 245 1.10 7.31 -8.85
CA ARG A 245 0.51 6.49 -7.77
C ARG A 245 1.55 5.94 -6.81
N SER A 246 2.75 5.59 -7.32
CA SER A 246 3.87 5.26 -6.43
C SER A 246 4.31 6.46 -5.60
N GLY A 247 4.27 7.67 -6.18
CA GLY A 247 4.51 8.94 -5.48
C GLY A 247 3.50 9.16 -4.35
N ASP A 248 2.19 8.98 -4.62
CA ASP A 248 1.13 9.11 -3.61
C ASP A 248 1.36 8.15 -2.44
N LEU A 249 1.67 6.88 -2.72
CA LEU A 249 2.00 5.89 -1.67
C LEU A 249 3.22 6.30 -0.84
N MET A 250 4.27 6.85 -1.49
CA MET A 250 5.44 7.36 -0.77
C MET A 250 5.08 8.53 0.13
N VAL A 251 4.27 9.46 -0.35
CA VAL A 251 3.80 10.61 0.44
C VAL A 251 3.02 10.13 1.66
N MET A 252 2.12 9.14 1.50
CA MET A 252 1.39 8.55 2.63
C MET A 252 2.35 7.98 3.69
N VAL A 253 3.42 7.29 3.26
CA VAL A 253 4.43 6.73 4.18
C VAL A 253 5.22 7.83 4.89
N ILE A 254 5.65 8.86 4.17
CA ILE A 254 6.43 9.99 4.72
C ILE A 254 5.57 10.80 5.69
N LEU A 255 4.35 11.15 5.27
CA LEU A 255 3.39 11.91 6.06
C LEU A 255 3.07 11.21 7.38
N GLY A 256 2.82 9.91 7.33
CA GLY A 256 2.52 9.13 8.51
C GLY A 256 3.71 8.90 9.44
N GLY A 257 4.91 8.80 8.86
CA GLY A 257 6.17 8.56 9.57
C GLY A 257 6.85 7.26 9.15
N MET A 258 7.92 7.39 8.35
CA MET A 258 8.72 6.27 7.85
C MET A 258 9.28 5.40 8.97
N GLY A 259 9.20 4.08 8.81
CA GLY A 259 9.75 3.11 9.77
C GLY A 259 8.92 2.97 11.06
N THR A 260 7.70 3.49 11.08
CA THR A 260 6.72 3.22 12.14
C THR A 260 5.66 2.23 11.63
N LEU A 261 5.11 1.42 12.51
CA LEU A 261 4.18 0.35 12.12
C LEU A 261 2.84 0.89 11.62
N PHE A 262 2.26 1.86 12.34
CA PHE A 262 0.96 2.46 12.05
C PHE A 262 1.05 3.81 11.31
N GLY A 263 2.27 4.32 11.09
CA GLY A 263 2.47 5.57 10.35
C GLY A 263 1.80 5.58 8.99
N PRO A 264 2.05 4.58 8.12
CA PRO A 264 1.45 4.54 6.79
C PRO A 264 -0.08 4.57 6.81
N VAL A 265 -0.71 3.96 7.82
CA VAL A 265 -2.18 3.98 7.98
C VAL A 265 -2.66 5.40 8.31
N MET A 266 -2.00 6.07 9.28
CA MET A 266 -2.29 7.48 9.60
C MET A 266 -2.06 8.39 8.39
N GLY A 267 -0.95 8.17 7.68
CA GLY A 267 -0.62 8.94 6.48
C GLY A 267 -1.65 8.76 5.36
N ALA A 268 -2.10 7.53 5.12
CA ALA A 268 -3.14 7.23 4.14
C ALA A 268 -4.49 7.88 4.52
N VAL A 269 -4.89 7.78 5.79
CA VAL A 269 -6.12 8.42 6.29
C VAL A 269 -6.06 9.94 6.07
N VAL A 270 -4.98 10.59 6.51
CA VAL A 270 -4.85 12.05 6.38
C VAL A 270 -4.73 12.49 4.92
N PHE A 271 -3.93 11.79 4.12
CA PHE A 271 -3.72 12.11 2.71
C PHE A 271 -5.04 12.03 1.92
N LEU A 272 -5.77 10.91 2.04
CA LEU A 272 -7.01 10.69 1.28
C LEU A 272 -8.17 11.56 1.77
N LEU A 273 -8.27 11.84 3.07
CA LEU A 273 -9.26 12.79 3.57
C LEU A 273 -8.97 14.21 3.08
N LEU A 274 -7.69 14.62 3.02
CA LEU A 274 -7.32 15.91 2.45
C LEU A 274 -7.60 15.97 0.93
N GLU A 275 -7.26 14.88 0.19
CA GLU A 275 -7.60 14.75 -1.24
C GLU A 275 -9.10 14.95 -1.45
N GLU A 276 -9.94 14.24 -0.68
CA GLU A 276 -11.40 14.32 -0.78
C GLU A 276 -11.93 15.71 -0.45
N LEU A 277 -11.48 16.32 0.67
CA LEU A 277 -11.92 17.66 1.06
C LEU A 277 -11.52 18.72 0.05
N LEU A 278 -10.29 18.67 -0.47
CA LEU A 278 -9.79 19.63 -1.44
C LEU A 278 -10.46 19.47 -2.81
N SER A 279 -10.75 18.23 -3.23
CA SER A 279 -11.44 17.97 -4.50
C SER A 279 -12.87 18.50 -4.53
N GLN A 280 -13.53 18.60 -3.37
CA GLN A 280 -14.86 19.21 -3.26
C GLN A 280 -14.82 20.75 -3.36
N ILE A 281 -13.66 21.37 -3.05
CA ILE A 281 -13.50 22.83 -3.06
C ILE A 281 -13.02 23.32 -4.42
N THR A 282 -12.11 22.61 -5.07
CA THR A 282 -11.50 23.03 -6.34
C THR A 282 -11.07 21.85 -7.21
N GLU A 283 -11.21 22.01 -8.53
CA GLU A 283 -10.67 21.05 -9.52
C GLU A 283 -9.13 21.00 -9.50
N TYR A 284 -8.48 22.09 -9.07
CA TYR A 284 -7.02 22.19 -8.97
C TYR A 284 -6.49 21.77 -7.58
N TRP A 285 -7.15 20.84 -6.92
CA TRP A 285 -6.77 20.37 -5.57
C TRP A 285 -5.30 19.96 -5.44
N ALA A 286 -4.71 19.41 -6.50
CA ALA A 286 -3.30 18.98 -6.52
C ALA A 286 -2.33 20.19 -6.36
N LEU A 287 -2.71 21.38 -6.85
CA LEU A 287 -1.93 22.61 -6.70
C LEU A 287 -1.83 23.05 -5.22
N ILE A 288 -2.88 22.81 -4.45
CA ILE A 288 -2.92 23.13 -3.01
C ILE A 288 -2.23 22.03 -2.21
N MET A 289 -2.46 20.76 -2.62
CA MET A 289 -1.91 19.60 -1.94
C MET A 289 -0.38 19.60 -1.97
N GLY A 290 0.26 19.96 -3.09
CA GLY A 290 1.71 19.97 -3.24
C GLY A 290 2.43 20.82 -2.20
N PRO A 291 2.15 22.15 -2.10
CA PRO A 291 2.75 23.02 -1.07
C PRO A 291 2.42 22.58 0.35
N LEU A 292 1.18 22.12 0.61
CA LEU A 292 0.77 21.65 1.92
C LEU A 292 1.61 20.44 2.37
N LEU A 293 1.81 19.47 1.48
CA LEU A 293 2.66 18.30 1.75
C LEU A 293 4.12 18.71 1.98
N LEU A 294 4.63 19.67 1.18
CA LEU A 294 5.98 20.20 1.36
C LEU A 294 6.15 20.84 2.74
N LEU A 295 5.18 21.65 3.18
CA LEU A 295 5.20 22.22 4.52
C LEU A 295 5.18 21.14 5.61
N ILE A 296 4.33 20.12 5.49
CA ILE A 296 4.26 19.03 6.47
C ILE A 296 5.59 18.27 6.53
N VAL A 297 6.23 18.00 5.39
CA VAL A 297 7.53 17.30 5.35
C VAL A 297 8.65 18.14 5.95
N LEU A 298 8.69 19.45 5.66
CA LEU A 298 9.72 20.35 6.19
C LEU A 298 9.61 20.55 7.71
N PHE A 299 8.41 20.75 8.22
CA PHE A 299 8.19 21.04 9.64
C PHE A 299 7.94 19.76 10.48
N GLY A 300 7.40 18.70 9.87
CA GLY A 300 7.05 17.43 10.51
C GLY A 300 8.19 16.41 10.55
N ARG A 301 9.35 16.75 11.14
CA ARG A 301 10.48 15.80 11.28
C ARG A 301 10.03 14.48 11.92
N GLY A 302 9.91 13.41 11.10
CA GLY A 302 9.46 12.08 11.52
C GLY A 302 7.96 11.81 11.31
N GLY A 303 7.25 12.67 10.54
CA GLY A 303 5.84 12.52 10.22
C GLY A 303 4.90 12.71 11.43
N ILE A 304 3.61 12.39 11.24
CA ILE A 304 2.58 12.54 12.28
C ILE A 304 2.92 11.73 13.52
N MET A 305 3.35 10.47 13.36
CA MET A 305 3.74 9.60 14.48
C MET A 305 4.98 10.11 15.22
N GLY A 306 5.93 10.72 14.51
CA GLY A 306 7.11 11.35 15.12
C GLY A 306 6.75 12.60 15.94
N ALA A 307 5.81 13.41 15.46
CA ALA A 307 5.29 14.58 16.17
C ALA A 307 4.55 14.19 17.46
N LEU A 308 3.65 13.18 17.36
CA LEU A 308 2.93 12.63 18.52
C LEU A 308 3.87 12.03 19.57
N GLY A 309 4.97 11.38 19.14
CA GLY A 309 5.99 10.83 20.04
C GLY A 309 6.76 11.90 20.81
N ARG A 310 6.92 13.12 20.24
CA ARG A 310 7.57 14.26 20.88
C ARG A 310 6.61 14.98 21.83
N ALA A 311 5.37 15.22 21.41
CA ALA A 311 4.37 15.88 22.24
C ALA A 311 4.10 15.15 23.58
N GLY A 312 4.35 13.84 23.62
CA GLY A 312 4.23 13.07 24.86
C GLY A 312 5.52 13.03 25.72
N ARG A 313 6.59 13.71 25.34
CA ARG A 313 7.85 13.79 26.12
C ARG A 313 8.06 15.15 26.79
N GLY A 314 7.27 16.17 26.46
CA GLY A 314 7.13 17.42 27.22
C GLY A 314 6.00 17.28 28.26
#